data_7ce5ccc8356d23db43cabe968546a2f3
#
_entry.id   7ce5ccc8356d23db43cabe968546a2f3
#
_cell.length_a   1.000
_cell.length_b   1.000
_cell.length_c   1.000
_cell.angle_alpha   90.00
_cell.angle_beta   90.00
_cell.angle_gamma   90.00
#
_symmetry.space_group_name_H-M   'P 1'
#
loop_
_entity.id
_entity.type
_entity.pdbx_description
1 polymer ?
#
loop_
_entity_poly.entity_id
_entity_poly.type
_entity_poly.pdbx_seq_one_letter_code
_entity_poly.pdbx_strand_id
1 'polypeptide(L)'
;GYTFFGSYETEKNSRIFYAENRIWEQYQIKAKIGKSTLSNRLRLEQRFINTENGGFSQRLRYYIRNQIPLVRVDSSFTKGIYAALQNEVFVNVQHRERGSNSFLDQNRSYASFGYRFSKKIDVELAYQYIYSKDRDGNLRNNVFQIGVYTDF
;
A
#
# COMPACT_ATOMS: atom_id res chain seq x y z
N GLY A 1 10.90 2.34 -10.61
CA GLY A 1 10.39 1.03 -10.97
C GLY A 1 9.27 1.10 -12.00
N TYR A 2 8.90 -0.05 -12.51
CA TYR A 2 7.82 -0.21 -13.48
C TYR A 2 6.84 -1.29 -12.99
N THR A 3 5.55 -1.12 -13.29
CA THR A 3 4.50 -2.10 -12.98
C THR A 3 3.45 -2.08 -14.08
N PHE A 4 3.06 -3.28 -14.54
CA PHE A 4 1.93 -3.48 -15.44
C PHE A 4 0.75 -4.05 -14.66
N PHE A 5 -0.45 -3.49 -14.88
CA PHE A 5 -1.70 -4.03 -14.40
C PHE A 5 -2.62 -4.30 -15.59
N GLY A 6 -3.22 -5.49 -15.60
CA GLY A 6 -4.27 -5.84 -16.54
C GLY A 6 -5.48 -6.37 -15.78
N SER A 7 -6.66 -5.86 -16.06
CA SER A 7 -7.91 -6.35 -15.51
C SER A 7 -8.99 -6.43 -16.59
N TYR A 8 -9.92 -7.37 -16.39
CA TYR A 8 -11.12 -7.46 -17.21
C TYR A 8 -12.31 -6.95 -16.39
N GLU A 9 -13.03 -6.00 -16.94
CA GLU A 9 -14.30 -5.55 -16.40
C GLU A 9 -15.44 -6.00 -17.31
N THR A 10 -16.59 -6.33 -16.73
CA THR A 10 -17.77 -6.73 -17.50
C THR A 10 -18.72 -5.54 -17.54
N GLU A 11 -18.82 -4.88 -18.67
CA GLU A 11 -19.79 -3.84 -18.95
C GLU A 11 -20.80 -4.33 -19.96
N LYS A 12 -22.11 -4.23 -19.63
CA LYS A 12 -23.24 -4.54 -20.54
C LYS A 12 -23.06 -5.82 -21.37
N ASN A 13 -22.64 -6.92 -20.73
CA ASN A 13 -22.36 -8.22 -21.38
C ASN A 13 -21.09 -8.31 -22.25
N SER A 14 -20.25 -7.30 -22.26
CA SER A 14 -18.95 -7.34 -22.94
C SER A 14 -17.82 -7.33 -21.91
N ARG A 15 -16.79 -8.16 -22.14
CA ARG A 15 -15.55 -8.12 -21.36
C ARG A 15 -14.60 -7.10 -21.99
N ILE A 16 -14.31 -6.03 -21.24
CA ILE A 16 -13.37 -5.00 -21.65
C ILE A 16 -12.07 -5.21 -20.90
N PHE A 17 -10.95 -5.23 -21.62
CA PHE A 17 -9.62 -5.33 -21.03
C PHE A 17 -9.07 -3.94 -20.75
N TYR A 18 -8.79 -3.66 -19.49
CA TYR A 18 -8.12 -2.46 -19.04
C TYR A 18 -6.66 -2.75 -18.73
N ALA A 19 -5.76 -2.05 -19.40
CA ALA A 19 -4.33 -2.12 -19.15
C ALA A 19 -3.83 -0.80 -18.56
N GLU A 20 -2.99 -0.90 -17.55
CA GLU A 20 -2.34 0.25 -16.96
C GLU A 20 -0.84 -0.01 -16.80
N ASN A 21 -0.02 0.86 -17.39
CA ASN A 21 1.42 0.89 -17.20
C ASN A 21 1.74 1.97 -16.17
N ARG A 22 2.59 1.66 -15.20
CA ARG A 22 3.04 2.59 -14.17
C ARG A 22 4.55 2.66 -14.14
N ILE A 23 5.07 3.86 -14.22
CA ILE A 23 6.46 4.18 -13.86
C ILE A 23 6.39 4.85 -12.49
N TRP A 24 7.29 4.47 -11.58
CA TRP A 24 7.28 5.05 -10.25
C TRP A 24 8.70 5.27 -9.73
N GLU A 25 8.82 6.33 -8.95
CA GLU A 25 10.01 6.69 -8.20
C GLU A 25 9.65 6.71 -6.71
N GLN A 26 10.57 6.24 -5.87
CA GLN A 26 10.33 6.25 -4.43
C GLN A 26 11.58 6.58 -3.64
N TYR A 27 11.33 7.24 -2.51
CA TYR A 27 12.29 7.47 -1.47
C TYR A 27 11.80 6.81 -0.18
N GLN A 28 12.67 6.01 0.46
CA GLN A 28 12.33 5.29 1.68
C GLN A 28 13.40 5.50 2.74
N ILE A 29 12.95 5.81 3.96
CA ILE A 29 13.79 5.95 5.14
C ILE A 29 13.28 4.98 6.20
N LYS A 30 14.22 4.27 6.86
CA LYS A 30 13.97 3.50 8.07
C LYS A 30 14.83 4.07 9.20
N ALA A 31 14.22 4.33 10.35
CA ALA A 31 14.88 4.85 11.53
C ALA A 31 14.46 4.03 12.76
N LYS A 32 15.39 3.83 13.69
CA LYS A 32 15.08 3.28 15.01
C LYS A 32 14.70 4.42 15.95
N ILE A 33 13.55 4.31 16.61
CA ILE A 33 13.06 5.23 17.63
C ILE A 33 12.84 4.44 18.92
N GLY A 34 13.80 4.52 19.82
CA GLY A 34 13.83 3.66 21.01
C GLY A 34 13.90 2.18 20.64
N LYS A 35 12.86 1.44 21.00
CA LYS A 35 12.75 0.00 20.68
C LYS A 35 12.02 -0.27 19.35
N SER A 36 11.37 0.73 18.77
CA SER A 36 10.58 0.57 17.56
C SER A 36 11.37 0.92 16.29
N THR A 37 10.86 0.46 15.16
CA THR A 37 11.37 0.80 13.84
C THR A 37 10.31 1.58 13.08
N LEU A 38 10.61 2.81 12.74
CA LEU A 38 9.77 3.67 11.92
C LEU A 38 10.24 3.61 10.47
N SER A 39 9.34 3.31 9.56
CA SER A 39 9.58 3.32 8.11
C SER A 39 8.69 4.36 7.46
N ASN A 40 9.27 5.20 6.63
CA ASN A 40 8.56 6.17 5.82
C ASN A 40 8.90 5.94 4.35
N ARG A 41 7.91 6.09 3.46
CA ARG A 41 8.12 6.00 2.02
C ARG A 41 7.26 7.04 1.32
N LEU A 42 7.89 7.82 0.47
CA LEU A 42 7.25 8.70 -0.48
C LEU A 42 7.40 8.08 -1.87
N ARG A 43 6.30 7.96 -2.62
CA ARG A 43 6.32 7.41 -3.97
C ARG A 43 5.50 8.29 -4.90
N LEU A 44 6.08 8.64 -6.03
CA LEU A 44 5.40 9.26 -7.17
C LEU A 44 5.14 8.18 -8.22
N GLU A 45 3.90 8.04 -8.64
CA GLU A 45 3.47 7.12 -9.69
C GLU A 45 2.98 7.92 -10.90
N GLN A 46 3.51 7.63 -12.05
CA GLN A 46 3.07 8.09 -13.37
C GLN A 46 2.30 6.93 -14.00
N ARG A 47 1.02 7.14 -14.24
CA ARG A 47 0.05 6.10 -14.65
C ARG A 47 -0.38 6.35 -16.07
N PHE A 48 -0.18 5.37 -16.95
CA PHE A 48 -0.60 5.37 -18.34
C PHE A 48 -1.71 4.34 -18.49
N ILE A 49 -2.94 4.81 -18.60
CA ILE A 49 -4.16 3.98 -18.61
C ILE A 49 -4.61 3.84 -20.05
N ASN A 50 -4.69 2.60 -20.54
CA ASN A 50 -5.20 2.30 -21.87
C ASN A 50 -6.71 2.08 -21.81
N THR A 51 -7.48 3.16 -22.00
CA THR A 51 -8.94 3.16 -22.15
C THR A 51 -9.29 3.89 -23.44
N GLU A 52 -10.54 3.78 -23.90
CA GLU A 52 -11.01 4.51 -25.12
C GLU A 52 -10.71 6.01 -25.05
N ASN A 53 -10.72 6.59 -23.84
CA ASN A 53 -10.33 7.98 -23.59
C ASN A 53 -8.90 8.13 -23.09
N GLY A 54 -8.05 7.12 -23.27
CA GLY A 54 -6.66 6.96 -22.88
C GLY A 54 -6.11 7.99 -21.87
N GLY A 55 -5.19 7.68 -21.01
CA GLY A 55 -4.84 8.71 -20.11
C GLY A 55 -3.56 8.61 -19.30
N PHE A 56 -3.01 9.79 -19.10
CA PHE A 56 -1.92 10.00 -18.16
C PHE A 56 -2.47 10.59 -16.87
N SER A 57 -2.05 10.06 -15.73
CA SER A 57 -2.31 10.65 -14.42
C SER A 57 -1.11 10.47 -13.50
N GLN A 58 -0.99 11.37 -12.51
CA GLN A 58 0.06 11.29 -11.51
C GLN A 58 -0.55 11.14 -10.12
N ARG A 59 0.03 10.22 -9.33
CA ARG A 59 -0.40 9.94 -7.97
C ARG A 59 0.79 9.93 -7.02
N LEU A 60 0.67 10.67 -5.94
CA LEU A 60 1.62 10.67 -4.84
C LEU A 60 1.10 9.72 -3.76
N ARG A 61 2.01 8.93 -3.18
CA ARG A 61 1.71 8.01 -2.07
C ARG A 61 2.67 8.30 -0.93
N TYR A 62 2.12 8.50 0.25
CA TYR A 62 2.89 8.57 1.48
C TYR A 62 2.52 7.40 2.38
N TYR A 63 3.53 6.66 2.80
CA TYR A 63 3.42 5.49 3.65
C TYR A 63 4.24 5.71 4.91
N ILE A 64 3.66 5.38 6.05
CA ILE A 64 4.31 5.35 7.36
C ILE A 64 3.98 4.04 8.06
N ARG A 65 4.97 3.36 8.63
CA ARG A 65 4.81 2.15 9.43
C ARG A 65 5.69 2.21 10.66
N ASN A 66 5.10 1.95 11.82
CA ASN A 66 5.81 1.77 13.08
C ASN A 66 5.71 0.31 13.52
N GLN A 67 6.84 -0.38 13.63
CA GLN A 67 6.94 -1.73 14.13
C GLN A 67 7.51 -1.72 15.55
N ILE A 68 6.74 -2.23 16.50
CA ILE A 68 7.00 -2.16 17.93
C ILE A 68 7.23 -3.59 18.44
N PRO A 69 8.46 -3.98 18.79
CA PRO A 69 8.73 -5.24 19.45
C PRO A 69 8.06 -5.30 20.82
N LEU A 70 7.21 -6.31 21.02
CA LEU A 70 6.50 -6.55 22.31
C LEU A 70 7.28 -7.53 23.19
N VAL A 71 7.68 -8.65 22.61
CA VAL A 71 8.48 -9.69 23.28
C VAL A 71 9.74 -9.93 22.43
N ARG A 72 10.89 -9.83 23.08
CA ARG A 72 12.20 -10.05 22.43
C ARG A 72 12.87 -11.26 23.05
N VAL A 73 13.41 -12.12 22.21
CA VAL A 73 14.27 -13.23 22.66
C VAL A 73 15.71 -12.75 22.83
N ASP A 74 16.09 -11.71 22.07
CA ASP A 74 17.43 -11.11 22.10
C ASP A 74 17.38 -9.59 22.00
N SER A 75 18.48 -8.91 22.34
CA SER A 75 18.60 -7.45 22.30
C SER A 75 18.49 -6.88 20.88
N SER A 76 18.87 -7.64 19.87
CA SER A 76 18.86 -7.24 18.45
C SER A 76 17.52 -7.45 17.76
N PHE A 77 16.54 -8.02 18.48
CA PHE A 77 15.23 -8.39 17.95
C PHE A 77 15.34 -9.29 16.70
N THR A 78 16.10 -10.35 16.80
CA THR A 78 16.22 -11.36 15.73
C THR A 78 15.06 -12.35 15.76
N LYS A 79 14.39 -12.50 16.92
CA LYS A 79 13.24 -13.38 17.13
C LYS A 79 12.32 -12.78 18.19
N GLY A 80 11.01 -12.95 18.01
CA GLY A 80 10.03 -12.49 19.00
C GLY A 80 8.72 -11.99 18.40
N ILE A 81 7.85 -11.47 19.27
CA ILE A 81 6.53 -10.94 18.90
C ILE A 81 6.63 -9.43 18.75
N TYR A 82 5.91 -8.89 17.77
CA TYR A 82 5.76 -7.45 17.56
C TYR A 82 4.34 -7.08 17.15
N ALA A 83 4.00 -5.82 17.36
CA ALA A 83 2.86 -5.16 16.75
C ALA A 83 3.33 -4.18 15.68
N ALA A 84 2.53 -3.95 14.66
CA ALA A 84 2.80 -2.91 13.69
C ALA A 84 1.53 -2.11 13.37
N LEU A 85 1.71 -0.80 13.27
CA LEU A 85 0.70 0.14 12.80
C LEU A 85 1.21 0.79 11.54
N GLN A 86 0.35 0.90 10.53
CA GLN A 86 0.70 1.45 9.23
C GLN A 86 -0.43 2.29 8.69
N ASN A 87 -0.08 3.36 8.01
CA ASN A 87 -1.01 4.13 7.21
C ASN A 87 -0.38 4.45 5.85
N GLU A 88 -1.19 4.42 4.82
CA GLU A 88 -0.78 4.82 3.48
C GLU A 88 -1.87 5.71 2.87
N VAL A 89 -1.46 6.92 2.47
CA VAL A 89 -2.33 7.93 1.84
C VAL A 89 -1.97 8.02 0.37
N PHE A 90 -2.99 8.07 -0.47
CA PHE A 90 -2.89 8.19 -1.92
C PHE A 90 -3.53 9.51 -2.34
N VAL A 91 -2.78 10.33 -3.05
CA VAL A 91 -3.18 11.67 -3.47
C VAL A 91 -3.01 11.80 -4.98
N ASN A 92 -4.09 12.18 -5.67
CA ASN A 92 -4.03 12.50 -7.10
C ASN A 92 -3.47 13.90 -7.29
N VAL A 93 -2.32 13.99 -7.96
CA VAL A 93 -1.61 15.27 -8.17
C VAL A 93 -2.04 15.90 -9.49
N GLN A 94 -2.23 15.09 -10.54
CA GLN A 94 -2.54 15.55 -11.87
C GLN A 94 -3.63 14.67 -12.53
N HIS A 95 -4.48 15.29 -13.37
CA HIS A 95 -5.57 14.64 -14.13
C HIS A 95 -6.52 13.84 -13.22
N ARG A 96 -7.10 14.53 -12.24
CA ARG A 96 -8.06 13.96 -11.27
C ARG A 96 -9.33 13.41 -11.92
N GLU A 97 -9.68 13.89 -13.10
CA GLU A 97 -10.90 13.56 -13.84
C GLU A 97 -11.01 12.06 -14.23
N ARG A 98 -9.90 11.34 -14.19
CA ARG A 98 -9.82 9.92 -14.62
C ARG A 98 -9.81 8.89 -13.47
N GLY A 99 -9.80 9.38 -12.25
CA GLY A 99 -10.02 8.62 -11.03
C GLY A 99 -11.23 9.16 -10.27
N SER A 100 -11.15 9.11 -8.98
CA SER A 100 -12.07 9.83 -8.12
C SER A 100 -11.85 11.32 -8.31
N ASN A 101 -12.51 12.10 -9.00
CA ASN A 101 -12.38 13.58 -9.13
C ASN A 101 -11.96 14.33 -7.82
N SER A 102 -11.34 13.62 -6.91
CA SER A 102 -10.92 14.01 -5.57
C SER A 102 -9.39 14.08 -5.46
N PHE A 103 -8.90 15.04 -4.70
CA PHE A 103 -7.50 15.12 -4.31
C PHE A 103 -7.07 13.87 -3.52
N LEU A 104 -7.85 13.48 -2.50
CA LEU A 104 -7.65 12.23 -1.79
C LEU A 104 -8.26 11.08 -2.60
N ASP A 105 -7.41 10.16 -3.07
CA ASP A 105 -7.81 8.96 -3.82
C ASP A 105 -8.15 7.81 -2.86
N GLN A 106 -7.24 7.50 -1.97
CA GLN A 106 -7.39 6.37 -1.05
C GLN A 106 -6.62 6.61 0.24
N ASN A 107 -7.13 6.04 1.34
CA ASN A 107 -6.41 5.86 2.60
C ASN A 107 -6.47 4.41 3.04
N ARG A 108 -5.35 3.85 3.45
CA ARG A 108 -5.22 2.49 3.97
C ARG A 108 -4.63 2.54 5.37
N SER A 109 -5.42 2.15 6.36
CA SER A 109 -4.97 1.95 7.73
C SER A 109 -4.80 0.47 8.01
N TYR A 110 -3.70 0.09 8.65
CA TYR A 110 -3.33 -1.29 8.86
C TYR A 110 -2.81 -1.48 10.28
N ALA A 111 -3.27 -2.53 10.93
CA ALA A 111 -2.79 -2.96 12.23
C ALA A 111 -2.49 -4.46 12.19
N SER A 112 -1.35 -4.87 12.74
CA SER A 112 -0.96 -6.26 12.75
C SER A 112 -0.28 -6.68 14.04
N PHE A 113 -0.36 -8.00 14.29
CA PHE A 113 0.51 -8.72 15.21
C PHE A 113 1.35 -9.70 14.41
N GLY A 114 2.65 -9.68 14.63
CA GLY A 114 3.60 -10.52 13.91
C GLY A 114 4.52 -11.29 14.84
N TYR A 115 5.01 -12.40 14.33
CA TYR A 115 6.08 -13.18 14.92
C TYR A 115 7.26 -13.22 13.99
N ARG A 116 8.39 -12.75 14.49
CA ARG A 116 9.68 -12.86 13.81
C ARG A 116 10.33 -14.19 14.18
N PHE A 117 10.47 -15.08 13.21
CA PHE A 117 11.15 -16.37 13.39
C PHE A 117 12.68 -16.23 13.30
N SER A 118 13.12 -15.32 12.43
CA SER A 118 14.53 -14.99 12.22
C SER A 118 14.65 -13.60 11.61
N LYS A 119 15.84 -13.08 11.40
CA LYS A 119 16.05 -11.81 10.65
C LYS A 119 15.50 -11.84 9.23
N LYS A 120 15.23 -13.02 8.69
CA LYS A 120 14.80 -13.23 7.31
C LYS A 120 13.32 -13.58 7.15
N ILE A 121 12.63 -14.00 8.21
CA ILE A 121 11.26 -14.53 8.10
C ILE A 121 10.40 -13.95 9.21
N ASP A 122 9.38 -13.22 8.79
CA ASP A 122 8.31 -12.69 9.65
C ASP A 122 6.95 -13.23 9.16
N VAL A 123 6.07 -13.56 10.10
CA VAL A 123 4.65 -13.88 9.80
C VAL A 123 3.76 -12.90 10.55
N GLU A 124 2.78 -12.33 9.87
CA GLU A 124 1.84 -11.36 10.42
C GLU A 124 0.38 -11.79 10.22
N LEU A 125 -0.43 -11.59 11.25
CA LEU A 125 -1.87 -11.48 11.17
C LEU A 125 -2.25 -10.01 11.20
N ALA A 126 -3.07 -9.58 10.24
CA ALA A 126 -3.37 -8.17 10.07
C ALA A 126 -4.83 -7.90 9.74
N TYR A 127 -5.26 -6.73 10.16
CA TYR A 127 -6.49 -6.09 9.74
C TYR A 127 -6.16 -4.81 8.98
N GLN A 128 -6.76 -4.64 7.80
CA GLN A 128 -6.62 -3.46 6.98
C GLN A 128 -7.99 -2.83 6.70
N TYR A 129 -8.12 -1.56 7.01
CA TYR A 129 -9.24 -0.72 6.61
C TYR A 129 -8.83 0.13 5.41
N ILE A 130 -9.60 0.03 4.32
CA ILE A 130 -9.38 0.75 3.09
C ILE A 130 -10.56 1.70 2.87
N TYR A 131 -10.27 2.98 2.80
CA TYR A 131 -11.20 4.02 2.38
C TYR A 131 -10.76 4.54 1.02
N SER A 132 -11.63 4.45 0.02
CA SER A 132 -11.38 4.95 -1.34
C SER A 132 -12.49 5.92 -1.72
N LYS A 133 -12.13 7.00 -2.38
CA LYS A 133 -13.08 7.87 -3.06
C LYS A 133 -13.23 7.42 -4.49
N ASP A 134 -14.47 7.21 -4.92
CA ASP A 134 -14.84 6.92 -6.30
C ASP A 134 -15.75 8.01 -6.85
N ARG A 135 -16.03 8.00 -8.15
CA ARG A 135 -16.94 8.96 -8.78
C ARG A 135 -18.36 8.86 -8.23
N ASP A 136 -18.81 7.63 -7.97
CA ASP A 136 -20.17 7.32 -7.56
C ASP A 136 -20.35 7.26 -6.04
N GLY A 137 -19.27 7.52 -5.27
CA GLY A 137 -19.33 7.53 -3.81
C GLY A 137 -18.05 7.12 -3.11
N ASN A 138 -18.18 6.83 -1.83
CA ASN A 138 -17.06 6.39 -1.00
C ASN A 138 -17.14 4.87 -0.79
N LEU A 139 -16.07 4.17 -1.12
CA LEU A 139 -15.94 2.73 -0.88
C LEU A 139 -15.18 2.48 0.42
N ARG A 140 -15.65 1.53 1.21
CA ARG A 140 -15.02 1.11 2.47
C ARG A 140 -14.87 -0.40 2.46
N ASN A 141 -13.64 -0.87 2.59
CA ASN A 141 -13.33 -2.29 2.62
C ASN A 141 -12.57 -2.66 3.89
N ASN A 142 -12.95 -3.79 4.47
CA ASN A 142 -12.29 -4.40 5.61
C ASN A 142 -11.62 -5.69 5.14
N VAL A 143 -10.31 -5.83 5.38
CA VAL A 143 -9.53 -6.96 4.89
C VAL A 143 -8.78 -7.58 6.06
N PHE A 144 -8.99 -8.88 6.29
CA PHE A 144 -8.15 -9.69 7.16
C PHE A 144 -7.14 -10.43 6.29
N GLN A 145 -5.89 -10.42 6.69
CA GLN A 145 -4.83 -11.04 5.91
C GLN A 145 -3.78 -11.71 6.79
N ILE A 146 -3.18 -12.75 6.23
CA ILE A 146 -1.97 -13.38 6.75
C ILE A 146 -0.85 -13.03 5.77
N GLY A 147 0.23 -12.45 6.29
CA GLY A 147 1.41 -12.08 5.51
C GLY A 147 2.61 -12.90 5.95
N VAL A 148 3.40 -13.37 4.98
CA VAL A 148 4.71 -13.94 5.19
C VAL A 148 5.72 -13.03 4.49
N TYR A 149 6.65 -12.48 5.25
CA TYR A 149 7.69 -11.59 4.74
C TYR A 149 9.03 -12.31 4.81
N THR A 150 9.75 -12.29 3.69
CA THR A 150 11.07 -12.88 3.57
C THR A 150 12.07 -11.82 3.11
N ASP A 151 13.25 -11.82 3.73
CA ASP A 151 14.37 -10.95 3.38
C ASP A 151 15.58 -11.83 3.00
N PHE A 152 16.11 -11.67 1.80
CA PHE A 152 17.16 -12.51 1.23
C PHE A 152 18.52 -11.83 1.23
#